data_b9a10862dad5f8521e13d78595df592c
#
_entry.id   b9a10862dad5f8521e13d78595df592c
#
_cell.length_a   1.000
_cell.length_b   1.000
_cell.length_c   1.000
_cell.angle_alpha   90.00
_cell.angle_beta   90.00
_cell.angle_gamma   90.00
#
_symmetry.space_group_name_H-M   'P 1'
#
loop_
_entity.id
_entity.type
_entity.pdbx_description
1 polymer ?
#
loop_
_entity_poly.entity_id
_entity_poly.type
_entity_poly.pdbx_seq_one_letter_code
_entity_poly.pdbx_strand_id
1 'polypeptide(L)'
;MKKDFDDRRQTLSAILPVLAAAVVLIGCGHQKSDPADATAISQESQTESETQQEAVSTETEEDKTADSSTETEEEQTTDSSTDAEWIENIMLATDIHYFSDSLTDGGPRFQEMVEYGDGKIVTYIDQITDAFLDEVVKQHPDALVLSGDLTLNGEKASHKDLAEKLHRVENHGIPVLVIPGNHDINNHQAARYKGEERLPAEYTTPAEFRQIYRAFGYDEAASEDPNSLSYLYELDENTWLLMIDSCQYSPVNKVGGAISEATYEWVEQQLEAAWDAGVEIIPVAHHNLLDESEIYVDECTIEHSEQFIDLLETWDVPLFLSGHLHVQHCKRSEDNRGIWEMVTASLATPSCKYAILTYRDDRSFLYRTQSLDVEAWAKKNQCTEEDLLNFKQFQTPFLRRVFYNQAIAALNEVPELTDSEREQMAQLYSLLKFHYYQGMAYQVQEPVRNDPAYELWQEDGMAMQQGEYFRYILEDGKRDYNRLEVN
;
A
#
# COMPACT_ATOMS: atom_id res chain seq x y z
N MET A 1 -28.79 -29.16 8.57
CA MET A 1 -27.91 -28.08 8.98
C MET A 1 -27.29 -27.30 7.80
N LYS A 2 -27.00 -27.89 6.64
CA LYS A 2 -26.49 -27.15 5.44
C LYS A 2 -27.57 -26.35 4.68
N LYS A 3 -28.84 -26.60 4.87
CA LYS A 3 -29.96 -25.92 4.18
C LYS A 3 -30.40 -24.60 4.82
N ASP A 4 -30.10 -24.40 6.10
CA ASP A 4 -30.51 -23.19 6.82
C ASP A 4 -29.45 -22.05 6.71
N PHE A 5 -28.24 -22.35 6.21
CA PHE A 5 -27.19 -21.37 6.00
C PHE A 5 -27.37 -20.60 4.67
N ASP A 6 -27.83 -21.29 3.63
CA ASP A 6 -28.05 -20.66 2.31
C ASP A 6 -29.26 -19.70 2.27
N ASP A 7 -30.28 -19.93 3.13
CA ASP A 7 -31.46 -19.06 3.18
C ASP A 7 -31.21 -17.73 3.92
N ARG A 8 -30.17 -17.65 4.75
CA ARG A 8 -29.76 -16.39 5.39
C ARG A 8 -28.90 -15.51 4.50
N ARG A 9 -28.09 -16.08 3.61
CA ARG A 9 -27.30 -15.31 2.60
C ARG A 9 -28.19 -14.63 1.56
N GLN A 10 -29.28 -15.25 1.15
CA GLN A 10 -30.19 -14.67 0.14
C GLN A 10 -31.08 -13.53 0.67
N THR A 11 -31.30 -13.42 1.99
CA THR A 11 -32.08 -12.32 2.57
C THR A 11 -31.23 -11.10 2.95
N LEU A 12 -29.94 -11.25 3.16
CA LEU A 12 -29.01 -10.14 3.42
C LEU A 12 -28.49 -9.49 2.13
N SER A 13 -28.40 -10.24 1.04
CA SER A 13 -27.93 -9.77 -0.28
C SER A 13 -28.85 -8.73 -0.95
N ALA A 14 -30.07 -8.51 -0.48
CA ALA A 14 -31.02 -7.59 -1.11
C ALA A 14 -31.06 -6.18 -0.49
N ILE A 15 -30.33 -5.90 0.58
CA ILE A 15 -30.37 -4.61 1.30
C ILE A 15 -28.99 -3.93 1.38
N LEU A 16 -27.90 -4.62 1.03
CA LEU A 16 -26.52 -4.14 1.22
C LEU A 16 -25.83 -3.35 0.09
N PRO A 17 -26.32 -3.22 -1.16
CA PRO A 17 -25.53 -2.51 -2.19
C PRO A 17 -25.46 -1.00 -2.00
N VAL A 18 -26.12 -0.40 -0.98
CA VAL A 18 -26.14 1.06 -0.82
C VAL A 18 -25.23 1.55 0.32
N LEU A 19 -24.78 0.69 1.23
CA LEU A 19 -24.02 1.08 2.43
C LEU A 19 -22.55 0.66 2.41
N ALA A 20 -22.17 -0.41 1.73
CA ALA A 20 -20.77 -0.83 1.60
C ALA A 20 -19.96 0.19 0.79
N ALA A 21 -20.53 0.75 -0.29
CA ALA A 21 -19.94 1.84 -1.06
C ALA A 21 -19.66 3.11 -0.25
N ALA A 22 -20.31 3.31 0.89
CA ALA A 22 -20.15 4.53 1.68
C ALA A 22 -18.91 4.54 2.59
N VAL A 23 -18.28 3.40 2.87
CA VAL A 23 -17.14 3.34 3.80
C VAL A 23 -15.79 3.28 3.08
N VAL A 24 -15.74 2.66 1.91
CA VAL A 24 -14.58 2.77 1.01
C VAL A 24 -14.62 4.12 0.26
N LEU A 25 -15.82 4.68 0.00
CA LEU A 25 -16.03 5.97 -0.67
C LEU A 25 -15.87 7.22 0.22
N ILE A 26 -15.60 7.10 1.53
CA ILE A 26 -15.21 8.26 2.35
C ILE A 26 -13.80 8.77 1.97
N GLY A 27 -13.00 7.99 1.25
CA GLY A 27 -11.80 8.45 0.55
C GLY A 27 -12.09 9.20 -0.77
N CYS A 28 -13.26 9.03 -1.40
CA CYS A 28 -13.67 9.70 -2.64
C CYS A 28 -14.88 10.61 -2.35
N GLY A 29 -14.60 11.85 -1.95
CA GLY A 29 -15.61 12.84 -1.57
C GLY A 29 -16.77 12.95 -2.57
N HIS A 30 -17.95 12.49 -2.21
CA HIS A 30 -19.19 12.79 -2.89
C HIS A 30 -19.61 14.23 -2.59
N GLN A 31 -19.25 15.17 -3.46
CA GLN A 31 -19.94 16.46 -3.51
C GLN A 31 -20.93 16.48 -4.67
N LYS A 32 -22.17 16.83 -4.34
CA LYS A 32 -23.24 17.10 -5.30
C LYS A 32 -22.78 18.20 -6.27
N SER A 33 -22.82 17.91 -7.56
CA SER A 33 -22.59 18.87 -8.63
C SER A 33 -23.80 19.80 -8.78
N ASP A 34 -23.61 21.09 -8.61
CA ASP A 34 -24.46 22.10 -9.18
C ASP A 34 -23.86 22.58 -10.52
N PRO A 35 -24.68 22.80 -11.56
CA PRO A 35 -24.22 23.14 -12.90
C PRO A 35 -24.33 24.65 -13.16
N ALA A 36 -23.27 25.25 -13.67
CA ALA A 36 -23.14 26.47 -14.49
C ALA A 36 -21.76 27.11 -14.21
N ASP A 37 -20.99 27.62 -15.11
CA ASP A 37 -21.17 28.20 -16.42
C ASP A 37 -19.79 28.30 -17.11
N ALA A 38 -19.75 28.15 -18.39
CA ALA A 38 -18.56 28.33 -19.21
C ALA A 38 -18.40 29.82 -19.59
N THR A 39 -17.16 30.36 -19.58
CA THR A 39 -16.61 31.29 -20.58
C THR A 39 -15.19 31.74 -20.22
N ALA A 40 -14.22 31.34 -20.94
CA ALA A 40 -13.38 31.96 -21.98
C ALA A 40 -12.38 33.09 -21.58
N ILE A 41 -11.16 32.92 -22.09
CA ILE A 41 -10.23 33.85 -22.76
C ILE A 41 -9.07 34.46 -21.96
N SER A 42 -7.91 34.08 -22.40
CA SER A 42 -6.72 34.64 -23.03
C SER A 42 -5.59 35.28 -22.21
N GLN A 43 -4.44 34.72 -22.45
CA GLN A 43 -3.15 35.25 -23.01
C GLN A 43 -2.27 36.23 -22.23
N GLU A 44 -0.96 35.90 -22.37
CA GLU A 44 0.25 36.77 -22.38
C GLU A 44 0.85 37.13 -21.00
N SER A 45 2.16 37.17 -20.77
CA SER A 45 3.42 36.95 -21.52
C SER A 45 4.60 37.09 -20.56
N GLN A 46 5.69 36.37 -20.86
CA GLN A 46 7.12 36.65 -20.72
C GLN A 46 7.65 37.66 -19.66
N THR A 47 8.69 37.29 -18.91
CA THR A 47 10.09 37.72 -19.17
C THR A 47 11.11 37.13 -18.20
N GLU A 48 12.29 36.91 -18.77
CA GLU A 48 13.56 36.41 -18.25
C GLU A 48 14.19 37.25 -17.15
N SER A 49 15.05 36.65 -16.32
CA SER A 49 16.44 37.13 -16.20
C SER A 49 17.34 36.17 -15.38
N GLU A 50 18.46 35.85 -15.99
CA GLU A 50 19.65 35.16 -15.43
C GLU A 50 20.33 35.99 -14.34
N THR A 51 21.02 35.31 -13.42
CA THR A 51 22.39 35.69 -13.04
C THR A 51 23.14 34.54 -12.36
N GLN A 52 24.35 34.29 -12.87
CA GLN A 52 25.42 33.40 -12.37
C GLN A 52 26.18 34.03 -11.23
N GLN A 53 26.86 33.21 -10.40
CA GLN A 53 28.30 33.27 -10.01
C GLN A 53 28.57 32.25 -8.89
N GLU A 54 29.38 31.22 -9.17
CA GLU A 54 30.83 30.97 -8.96
C GLU A 54 31.33 30.89 -7.51
N ALA A 55 31.71 29.65 -7.21
CA ALA A 55 32.93 29.04 -6.64
C ALA A 55 33.68 29.72 -5.46
N VAL A 56 34.13 28.88 -4.53
CA VAL A 56 35.54 28.63 -4.20
C VAL A 56 35.71 27.51 -3.16
N SER A 57 36.64 26.62 -3.43
CA SER A 57 37.15 25.48 -2.65
C SER A 57 38.05 25.91 -1.50
N THR A 58 38.17 25.09 -0.44
CA THR A 58 39.48 24.81 0.19
C THR A 58 39.45 23.48 0.99
N GLU A 59 40.43 22.66 0.68
CA GLU A 59 40.86 21.45 1.40
C GLU A 59 41.56 21.80 2.71
N THR A 60 41.52 20.87 3.69
CA THR A 60 42.73 20.55 4.49
C THR A 60 42.58 19.15 5.14
N GLU A 61 43.73 18.48 5.11
CA GLU A 61 44.03 17.09 5.48
C GLU A 61 44.32 16.88 6.98
N GLU A 62 44.37 15.57 7.31
CA GLU A 62 45.15 14.86 8.37
C GLU A 62 44.63 14.92 9.81
N ASP A 63 44.59 13.84 10.56
CA ASP A 63 45.67 12.96 10.98
C ASP A 63 45.20 11.61 11.57
N LYS A 64 46.07 10.61 11.48
CA LYS A 64 45.96 9.21 11.95
C LYS A 64 46.34 9.10 13.43
N THR A 65 45.69 8.18 14.15
CA THR A 65 46.43 7.32 15.09
C THR A 65 45.74 5.96 15.28
N ALA A 66 46.56 4.94 15.13
CA ALA A 66 46.26 3.53 15.42
C ALA A 66 46.55 3.24 16.91
N ASP A 67 45.83 2.35 17.52
CA ASP A 67 46.43 1.41 18.50
C ASP A 67 45.69 0.06 18.57
N SER A 68 46.42 -0.94 18.96
CA SER A 68 46.36 -2.35 18.69
C SER A 68 45.78 -3.19 19.83
N SER A 69 45.30 -4.39 19.39
CA SER A 69 45.35 -5.71 20.04
C SER A 69 44.46 -6.02 21.25
N THR A 70 43.63 -7.05 21.17
CA THR A 70 43.95 -8.39 21.73
C THR A 70 42.96 -9.44 21.21
N GLU A 71 43.53 -10.50 20.65
CA GLU A 71 42.84 -11.73 20.27
C GLU A 71 42.46 -12.55 21.51
N THR A 72 41.23 -13.07 21.52
CA THR A 72 40.87 -14.24 22.33
C THR A 72 40.17 -15.23 21.40
N GLU A 73 40.87 -16.36 21.18
CA GLU A 73 40.34 -17.54 20.51
C GLU A 73 39.22 -18.15 21.36
N GLU A 74 38.01 -18.23 20.84
CA GLU A 74 36.96 -19.12 21.32
C GLU A 74 36.76 -20.25 20.31
N GLU A 75 36.81 -21.47 20.80
CA GLU A 75 36.62 -22.72 20.05
C GLU A 75 35.29 -22.73 19.32
N GLN A 76 35.33 -22.81 17.99
CA GLN A 76 34.18 -23.11 17.16
C GLN A 76 33.79 -24.58 17.31
N THR A 77 32.70 -24.83 18.01
CA THR A 77 31.93 -26.06 17.82
C THR A 77 31.20 -25.93 16.47
N THR A 78 31.66 -26.70 15.50
CA THR A 78 30.97 -26.88 14.23
C THR A 78 29.69 -27.65 14.44
N ASP A 79 28.57 -26.94 14.61
CA ASP A 79 27.25 -27.49 14.39
C ASP A 79 26.99 -27.42 12.88
N SER A 80 26.97 -28.58 12.23
CA SER A 80 26.68 -28.72 10.82
C SER A 80 25.16 -28.76 10.63
N SER A 81 24.48 -27.64 10.89
CA SER A 81 23.25 -27.31 10.20
C SER A 81 23.69 -26.75 8.83
N THR A 82 23.22 -27.34 7.74
CA THR A 82 23.32 -26.74 6.42
C THR A 82 22.50 -25.49 6.47
N ASP A 83 23.15 -24.33 6.75
CA ASP A 83 22.51 -23.02 6.64
C ASP A 83 22.13 -22.85 5.17
N ALA A 84 20.83 -22.96 4.86
CA ALA A 84 20.30 -22.62 3.55
C ALA A 84 20.70 -21.15 3.27
N GLU A 85 21.32 -20.90 2.15
CA GLU A 85 21.76 -19.56 1.79
C GLU A 85 20.53 -18.73 1.33
N TRP A 86 20.37 -17.52 1.85
CA TRP A 86 19.33 -16.62 1.38
C TRP A 86 19.73 -16.10 0.00
N ILE A 87 18.87 -16.31 -0.99
CA ILE A 87 19.22 -16.03 -2.39
C ILE A 87 18.70 -14.67 -2.81
N GLU A 88 17.47 -14.30 -2.39
CA GLU A 88 16.78 -13.12 -2.91
C GLU A 88 16.32 -12.17 -1.81
N ASN A 89 16.51 -10.87 -2.01
CA ASN A 89 15.92 -9.81 -1.19
C ASN A 89 15.08 -8.88 -2.07
N ILE A 90 13.78 -9.08 -2.09
CA ILE A 90 12.85 -8.24 -2.83
C ILE A 90 12.28 -7.18 -1.88
N MET A 91 12.45 -5.90 -2.20
CA MET A 91 11.74 -4.84 -1.50
C MET A 91 10.38 -4.59 -2.15
N LEU A 92 9.34 -4.47 -1.33
CA LEU A 92 7.96 -4.23 -1.76
C LEU A 92 7.41 -2.99 -1.10
N ALA A 93 6.85 -2.09 -1.90
CA ALA A 93 5.98 -1.02 -1.43
C ALA A 93 4.68 -1.00 -2.24
N THR A 94 3.63 -0.49 -1.63
CA THR A 94 2.30 -0.40 -2.23
C THR A 94 1.62 0.89 -1.81
N ASP A 95 0.59 1.30 -2.55
CA ASP A 95 -0.27 2.40 -2.15
C ASP A 95 0.54 3.66 -1.81
N ILE A 96 1.45 4.02 -2.73
CA ILE A 96 2.29 5.23 -2.60
C ILE A 96 1.41 6.48 -2.70
N HIS A 97 0.35 6.43 -3.53
CA HIS A 97 -0.55 7.53 -3.76
C HIS A 97 0.18 8.86 -4.02
N TYR A 98 1.23 8.79 -4.84
CA TYR A 98 2.04 9.94 -5.17
C TYR A 98 1.20 11.04 -5.81
N PHE A 99 1.42 12.26 -5.38
CA PHE A 99 0.74 13.44 -5.91
C PHE A 99 1.77 14.51 -6.26
N SER A 100 1.79 14.91 -7.54
CA SER A 100 2.75 15.89 -8.03
C SER A 100 2.54 17.27 -7.42
N ASP A 101 3.60 17.92 -6.98
CA ASP A 101 3.59 19.29 -6.48
C ASP A 101 3.07 20.28 -7.53
N SER A 102 3.20 19.95 -8.83
CA SER A 102 2.67 20.77 -9.93
C SER A 102 1.14 20.87 -9.98
N LEU A 103 0.45 19.98 -9.24
CA LEU A 103 -1.03 19.91 -9.21
C LEU A 103 -1.64 20.67 -8.04
N THR A 104 -0.84 21.27 -7.17
CA THR A 104 -1.34 22.02 -6.01
C THR A 104 -0.54 23.29 -5.76
N ASP A 105 -1.19 24.29 -5.20
CA ASP A 105 -0.52 25.46 -4.60
C ASP A 105 -0.47 25.39 -3.07
N GLY A 106 -0.81 24.22 -2.47
CA GLY A 106 -0.90 24.03 -1.03
C GLY A 106 -2.06 24.80 -0.37
N GLY A 107 -2.98 25.36 -1.17
CA GLY A 107 -4.08 26.21 -0.70
C GLY A 107 -5.15 25.48 0.12
N PRO A 108 -6.16 26.24 0.62
CA PRO A 108 -7.15 25.71 1.57
C PRO A 108 -7.88 24.45 1.08
N ARG A 109 -8.20 24.40 -0.22
CA ARG A 109 -8.91 23.23 -0.78
C ARG A 109 -8.06 21.97 -0.79
N PHE A 110 -6.75 22.09 -1.00
CA PHE A 110 -5.83 20.97 -0.88
C PHE A 110 -5.69 20.50 0.57
N GLN A 111 -5.54 21.45 1.50
CA GLN A 111 -5.46 21.13 2.93
C GLN A 111 -6.74 20.44 3.43
N GLU A 112 -7.91 20.90 2.99
CA GLU A 112 -9.18 20.25 3.29
C GLU A 112 -9.23 18.80 2.78
N MET A 113 -8.76 18.55 1.54
CA MET A 113 -8.69 17.20 0.98
C MET A 113 -7.80 16.28 1.82
N VAL A 114 -6.65 16.76 2.29
CA VAL A 114 -5.74 15.99 3.16
C VAL A 114 -6.34 15.77 4.54
N GLU A 115 -6.95 16.80 5.14
CA GLU A 115 -7.48 16.74 6.51
C GLU A 115 -8.68 15.80 6.65
N TYR A 116 -9.57 15.80 5.65
CA TYR A 116 -10.79 14.97 5.63
C TYR A 116 -10.67 13.74 4.74
N GLY A 117 -9.46 13.40 4.30
CA GLY A 117 -9.16 12.20 3.53
C GLY A 117 -9.12 10.93 4.37
N ASP A 118 -8.56 9.89 3.78
CA ASP A 118 -8.52 8.53 4.35
C ASP A 118 -7.23 8.21 5.14
N GLY A 119 -6.41 9.22 5.43
CA GLY A 119 -5.19 9.07 6.23
C GLY A 119 -3.89 9.07 5.44
N LYS A 120 -3.94 9.32 4.13
CA LYS A 120 -2.76 9.49 3.27
C LYS A 120 -2.06 10.83 3.57
N ILE A 121 -0.76 10.80 3.81
CA ILE A 121 0.05 12.00 4.09
C ILE A 121 0.45 12.68 2.77
N VAL A 122 -0.54 13.09 1.98
CA VAL A 122 -0.34 13.65 0.62
C VAL A 122 0.51 14.93 0.64
N THR A 123 0.43 15.73 1.70
CA THR A 123 1.22 16.96 1.86
C THR A 123 2.73 16.73 1.78
N TYR A 124 3.20 15.57 2.22
CA TYR A 124 4.63 15.24 2.27
C TYR A 124 4.97 14.00 1.44
N ILE A 125 4.10 13.60 0.52
CA ILE A 125 4.28 12.35 -0.22
C ILE A 125 5.51 12.39 -1.15
N ASP A 126 5.89 13.55 -1.65
CA ASP A 126 7.10 13.74 -2.43
C ASP A 126 8.35 13.40 -1.61
N GLN A 127 8.45 13.94 -0.39
CA GLN A 127 9.55 13.71 0.53
C GLN A 127 9.55 12.29 1.09
N ILE A 128 8.37 11.71 1.37
CA ILE A 128 8.24 10.31 1.79
C ILE A 128 8.73 9.38 0.68
N THR A 129 8.34 9.65 -0.57
CA THR A 129 8.79 8.88 -1.74
C THR A 129 10.31 8.99 -1.91
N ASP A 130 10.88 10.18 -1.83
CA ASP A 130 12.33 10.37 -1.92
C ASP A 130 13.09 9.65 -0.80
N ALA A 131 12.58 9.72 0.43
CA ALA A 131 13.16 9.02 1.57
C ALA A 131 13.13 7.49 1.37
N PHE A 132 12.03 6.96 0.81
CA PHE A 132 11.90 5.55 0.50
C PHE A 132 12.89 5.12 -0.60
N LEU A 133 12.98 5.86 -1.70
CA LEU A 133 13.89 5.52 -2.79
C LEU A 133 15.36 5.64 -2.38
N ASP A 134 15.71 6.58 -1.48
CA ASP A 134 17.05 6.63 -0.88
C ASP A 134 17.32 5.38 -0.01
N GLU A 135 16.33 4.89 0.71
CA GLU A 135 16.48 3.65 1.50
C GLU A 135 16.62 2.41 0.58
N VAL A 136 15.85 2.35 -0.53
CA VAL A 136 16.01 1.29 -1.56
C VAL A 136 17.42 1.28 -2.12
N VAL A 137 17.94 2.43 -2.56
CA VAL A 137 19.31 2.54 -3.09
C VAL A 137 20.34 2.12 -2.04
N LYS A 138 20.15 2.48 -0.77
CA LYS A 138 21.05 2.13 0.33
C LYS A 138 21.03 0.63 0.64
N GLN A 139 19.85 -0.01 0.62
CA GLN A 139 19.73 -1.44 0.91
C GLN A 139 20.14 -2.31 -0.28
N HIS A 140 20.02 -1.80 -1.49
CA HIS A 140 20.36 -2.44 -2.75
C HIS A 140 19.74 -3.84 -2.88
N PRO A 141 18.40 -3.93 -2.89
CA PRO A 141 17.72 -5.21 -3.09
C PRO A 141 17.91 -5.75 -4.50
N ASP A 142 17.60 -7.03 -4.72
CA ASP A 142 17.64 -7.67 -6.02
C ASP A 142 16.53 -7.16 -6.94
N ALA A 143 15.39 -6.73 -6.38
CA ALA A 143 14.36 -5.96 -7.07
C ALA A 143 13.58 -5.03 -6.12
N LEU A 144 13.03 -3.95 -6.68
CA LEU A 144 11.97 -3.14 -6.07
C LEU A 144 10.64 -3.44 -6.75
N VAL A 145 9.65 -3.89 -6.02
CA VAL A 145 8.29 -4.14 -6.50
C VAL A 145 7.34 -3.07 -5.97
N LEU A 146 6.54 -2.47 -6.85
CA LEU A 146 5.50 -1.51 -6.51
C LEU A 146 4.13 -2.09 -6.93
N SER A 147 3.35 -2.55 -5.95
CA SER A 147 2.14 -3.34 -6.19
C SER A 147 0.85 -2.50 -6.30
N GLY A 148 0.91 -1.40 -7.05
CA GLY A 148 -0.27 -0.61 -7.40
C GLY A 148 -0.56 0.58 -6.48
N ASP A 149 -1.59 1.34 -6.87
CA ASP A 149 -1.97 2.65 -6.31
C ASP A 149 -0.75 3.58 -6.20
N LEU A 150 -0.07 3.67 -7.35
CA LEU A 150 1.15 4.47 -7.49
C LEU A 150 0.88 5.96 -7.33
N THR A 151 -0.32 6.41 -7.76
CA THR A 151 -0.74 7.81 -7.73
C THR A 151 -2.04 8.02 -6.97
N LEU A 152 -2.32 9.26 -6.56
CA LEU A 152 -3.48 9.56 -5.72
C LEU A 152 -4.80 9.23 -6.41
N ASN A 153 -4.98 9.66 -7.68
CA ASN A 153 -6.15 9.35 -8.50
C ASN A 153 -5.82 9.28 -10.00
N GLY A 154 -4.69 8.71 -10.37
CA GLY A 154 -4.31 8.49 -11.76
C GLY A 154 -3.92 9.76 -12.50
N GLU A 155 -3.54 10.82 -11.79
CA GLU A 155 -3.10 12.08 -12.40
C GLU A 155 -1.85 11.83 -13.25
N LYS A 156 -1.93 12.16 -14.55
CA LYS A 156 -0.85 11.94 -15.50
C LYS A 156 0.46 12.66 -15.11
N ALA A 157 0.35 13.82 -14.48
CA ALA A 157 1.52 14.53 -13.96
C ALA A 157 2.19 13.74 -12.84
N SER A 158 1.39 13.22 -11.90
CA SER A 158 1.89 12.39 -10.79
C SER A 158 2.60 11.14 -11.29
N HIS A 159 2.02 10.43 -12.26
CA HIS A 159 2.67 9.26 -12.88
C HIS A 159 4.02 9.59 -13.52
N LYS A 160 4.11 10.72 -14.23
CA LYS A 160 5.36 11.13 -14.88
C LYS A 160 6.45 11.50 -13.88
N ASP A 161 6.07 12.25 -12.84
CA ASP A 161 7.02 12.68 -11.80
C ASP A 161 7.50 11.48 -10.99
N LEU A 162 6.62 10.53 -10.66
CA LEU A 162 7.00 9.30 -10.00
C LEU A 162 7.94 8.46 -10.87
N ALA A 163 7.63 8.27 -12.16
CA ALA A 163 8.49 7.54 -13.09
C ALA A 163 9.89 8.17 -13.19
N GLU A 164 9.99 9.50 -13.22
CA GLU A 164 11.29 10.19 -13.17
C GLU A 164 12.07 9.89 -11.89
N LYS A 165 11.38 9.84 -10.74
CA LYS A 165 12.01 9.45 -9.47
C LYS A 165 12.50 7.99 -9.48
N LEU A 166 11.72 7.07 -10.05
CA LEU A 166 12.05 5.63 -10.13
C LEU A 166 13.31 5.36 -10.96
N HIS A 167 13.57 6.15 -12.02
CA HIS A 167 14.82 6.04 -12.79
C HIS A 167 16.08 6.22 -11.94
N ARG A 168 15.98 6.91 -10.81
CA ARG A 168 17.11 7.01 -9.87
C ARG A 168 17.50 5.63 -9.31
N VAL A 169 16.52 4.76 -9.03
CA VAL A 169 16.76 3.42 -8.51
C VAL A 169 17.38 2.54 -9.59
N GLU A 170 16.81 2.55 -10.79
CA GLU A 170 17.36 1.80 -11.94
C GLU A 170 18.80 2.21 -12.29
N ASN A 171 19.10 3.50 -12.20
CA ASN A 171 20.47 4.00 -12.43
C ASN A 171 21.51 3.45 -11.42
N HIS A 172 21.05 2.86 -10.31
CA HIS A 172 21.90 2.12 -9.37
C HIS A 172 21.93 0.61 -9.65
N GLY A 173 21.33 0.16 -10.75
CA GLY A 173 21.32 -1.25 -11.16
C GLY A 173 20.29 -2.12 -10.40
N ILE A 174 19.27 -1.51 -9.80
CA ILE A 174 18.19 -2.19 -9.10
C ILE A 174 16.97 -2.21 -10.02
N PRO A 175 16.49 -3.37 -10.48
CA PRO A 175 15.26 -3.48 -11.27
C PRO A 175 14.07 -2.93 -10.48
N VAL A 176 13.22 -2.15 -11.13
CA VAL A 176 11.95 -1.66 -10.57
C VAL A 176 10.80 -2.27 -11.36
N LEU A 177 9.87 -2.91 -10.67
CA LEU A 177 8.72 -3.58 -11.28
C LEU A 177 7.44 -2.95 -10.78
N VAL A 178 6.54 -2.57 -11.68
CA VAL A 178 5.29 -1.90 -11.32
C VAL A 178 4.08 -2.59 -11.93
N ILE A 179 2.97 -2.58 -11.20
CA ILE A 179 1.62 -2.88 -11.69
C ILE A 179 0.68 -1.73 -11.31
N PRO A 180 -0.46 -1.54 -12.00
CA PRO A 180 -1.44 -0.55 -11.58
C PRO A 180 -2.23 -1.00 -10.36
N GLY A 181 -2.73 -0.01 -9.58
CA GLY A 181 -3.81 -0.14 -8.64
C GLY A 181 -5.11 0.49 -9.16
N ASN A 182 -6.18 0.37 -8.40
CA ASN A 182 -7.50 0.87 -8.81
C ASN A 182 -7.54 2.41 -8.92
N HIS A 183 -6.62 3.13 -8.29
CA HIS A 183 -6.53 4.58 -8.42
C HIS A 183 -5.87 5.03 -9.73
N ASP A 184 -5.05 4.21 -10.40
CA ASP A 184 -4.05 4.66 -11.36
C ASP A 184 -4.55 4.91 -12.79
N ILE A 185 -5.59 4.20 -13.25
CA ILE A 185 -5.98 4.16 -14.66
C ILE A 185 -7.44 4.55 -14.86
N ASN A 186 -7.70 5.39 -15.88
CA ASN A 186 -9.03 5.88 -16.27
C ASN A 186 -9.83 6.46 -15.09
N ASN A 187 -9.16 7.03 -14.12
CA ASN A 187 -9.77 7.56 -12.92
C ASN A 187 -10.24 9.00 -13.14
N HIS A 188 -11.56 9.20 -13.24
CA HIS A 188 -12.17 10.51 -13.43
C HIS A 188 -12.11 11.42 -12.17
N GLN A 189 -11.58 10.89 -11.04
CA GLN A 189 -11.33 11.69 -9.84
C GLN A 189 -10.00 12.45 -9.90
N ALA A 190 -9.17 12.22 -10.94
CA ALA A 190 -7.93 12.97 -11.15
C ALA A 190 -8.16 14.48 -11.03
N ALA A 191 -7.39 15.14 -10.17
CA ALA A 191 -7.65 16.53 -9.81
C ALA A 191 -6.36 17.34 -9.62
N ARG A 192 -6.53 18.66 -9.69
CA ARG A 192 -5.54 19.66 -9.25
C ARG A 192 -6.22 20.65 -8.33
N TYR A 193 -5.44 21.27 -7.46
CA TYR A 193 -5.94 22.15 -6.42
C TYR A 193 -5.33 23.54 -6.55
N LYS A 194 -6.16 24.60 -6.49
CA LYS A 194 -5.70 25.97 -6.55
C LYS A 194 -6.56 26.85 -5.66
N GLY A 195 -5.99 27.38 -4.58
CA GLY A 195 -6.72 28.18 -3.60
C GLY A 195 -7.90 27.38 -3.01
N GLU A 196 -9.12 27.84 -3.23
CA GLU A 196 -10.38 27.22 -2.79
C GLU A 196 -10.97 26.23 -3.81
N GLU A 197 -10.31 26.02 -4.95
CA GLU A 197 -10.88 25.26 -6.06
C GLU A 197 -10.25 23.87 -6.19
N ARG A 198 -11.08 22.84 -6.44
CA ARG A 198 -10.71 21.54 -6.98
C ARG A 198 -11.07 21.52 -8.46
N LEU A 199 -10.08 21.38 -9.31
CA LEU A 199 -10.24 21.39 -10.77
C LEU A 199 -9.89 20.01 -11.33
N PRO A 200 -10.50 19.54 -12.43
CA PRO A 200 -10.10 18.28 -13.05
C PRO A 200 -8.65 18.37 -13.57
N ALA A 201 -7.95 17.24 -13.47
CA ALA A 201 -6.64 17.02 -14.08
C ALA A 201 -6.72 15.97 -15.19
N GLU A 202 -5.69 15.89 -16.03
CA GLU A 202 -5.57 14.78 -16.97
C GLU A 202 -5.31 13.49 -16.21
N TYR A 203 -6.10 12.46 -16.49
CA TYR A 203 -5.87 11.10 -15.99
C TYR A 203 -5.08 10.26 -16.99
N THR A 204 -4.59 9.12 -16.54
CA THR A 204 -3.76 8.19 -17.31
C THR A 204 -4.62 7.06 -17.89
N THR A 205 -4.45 6.76 -19.16
CA THR A 205 -5.07 5.60 -19.85
C THR A 205 -4.17 4.36 -19.75
N PRO A 206 -4.68 3.12 -19.98
CA PRO A 206 -3.85 1.91 -19.94
C PRO A 206 -2.62 1.99 -20.86
N ALA A 207 -2.80 2.50 -22.08
CA ALA A 207 -1.69 2.65 -23.03
C ALA A 207 -0.65 3.68 -22.56
N GLU A 208 -1.08 4.75 -21.91
CA GLU A 208 -0.18 5.76 -21.33
C GLU A 208 0.52 5.24 -20.10
N PHE A 209 -0.15 4.45 -19.24
CA PHE A 209 0.47 3.78 -18.10
C PHE A 209 1.60 2.86 -18.58
N ARG A 210 1.32 1.95 -19.52
CA ARG A 210 2.33 1.07 -20.15
C ARG A 210 3.50 1.87 -20.76
N GLN A 211 3.21 3.02 -21.37
CA GLN A 211 4.24 3.87 -21.97
C GLN A 211 5.08 4.64 -20.94
N ILE A 212 4.47 5.13 -19.87
CA ILE A 212 5.17 5.88 -18.79
C ILE A 212 6.09 4.94 -18.03
N TYR A 213 5.59 3.76 -17.70
CA TYR A 213 6.31 2.78 -16.88
C TYR A 213 7.03 1.70 -17.71
N ARG A 214 7.22 1.92 -19.03
CA ARG A 214 7.82 0.93 -19.93
C ARG A 214 9.15 0.35 -19.44
N ALA A 215 10.01 1.18 -18.84
CA ALA A 215 11.32 0.78 -18.33
C ALA A 215 11.24 0.00 -17.00
N PHE A 216 10.10 0.03 -16.33
CA PHE A 216 9.91 -0.56 -15.00
C PHE A 216 9.22 -1.92 -15.08
N GLY A 217 9.92 -2.88 -15.66
CA GLY A 217 9.50 -4.27 -15.85
C GLY A 217 8.94 -4.60 -17.23
N TYR A 218 8.19 -3.70 -17.85
CA TYR A 218 7.48 -4.02 -19.11
C TYR A 218 8.39 -4.24 -20.32
N ASP A 219 9.41 -3.40 -20.54
CA ASP A 219 10.31 -3.57 -21.70
C ASP A 219 11.25 -4.78 -21.53
N GLU A 220 11.39 -5.31 -20.32
CA GLU A 220 12.23 -6.46 -19.98
C GLU A 220 11.41 -7.71 -19.65
N ALA A 221 10.08 -7.63 -19.79
CA ALA A 221 9.19 -8.75 -19.52
C ALA A 221 9.51 -9.97 -20.42
N ALA A 222 9.64 -11.14 -19.81
CA ALA A 222 9.79 -12.40 -20.54
C ALA A 222 8.50 -12.78 -21.28
N SER A 223 7.34 -12.41 -20.71
CA SER A 223 6.01 -12.60 -21.30
C SER A 223 5.09 -11.46 -20.87
N GLU A 224 4.27 -10.92 -21.77
CA GLU A 224 3.22 -9.96 -21.47
C GLU A 224 1.84 -10.58 -21.78
N ASP A 225 0.84 -10.34 -20.90
CA ASP A 225 -0.55 -10.71 -21.20
C ASP A 225 -1.13 -9.74 -22.27
N PRO A 226 -1.58 -10.24 -23.42
CA PRO A 226 -2.16 -9.37 -24.45
C PRO A 226 -3.51 -8.73 -24.04
N ASN A 227 -4.12 -9.15 -22.93
CA ASN A 227 -5.46 -8.75 -22.52
C ASN A 227 -5.46 -7.80 -21.31
N SER A 228 -4.33 -7.67 -20.59
CA SER A 228 -4.17 -6.84 -19.41
C SER A 228 -2.80 -6.16 -19.37
N LEU A 229 -2.47 -5.52 -18.27
CA LEU A 229 -1.12 -5.00 -18.01
C LEU A 229 -0.28 -5.99 -17.18
N SER A 230 -0.67 -7.26 -17.14
CA SER A 230 0.10 -8.31 -16.47
C SER A 230 1.32 -8.71 -17.28
N TYR A 231 2.38 -9.09 -16.59
CA TYR A 231 3.61 -9.57 -17.23
C TYR A 231 4.40 -10.49 -16.32
N LEU A 232 5.28 -11.29 -16.92
CA LEU A 232 6.25 -12.14 -16.24
C LEU A 232 7.63 -11.48 -16.31
N TYR A 233 8.32 -11.39 -15.21
CA TYR A 233 9.70 -10.92 -15.11
C TYR A 233 10.60 -12.03 -14.54
N GLU A 234 11.63 -12.41 -15.28
CA GLU A 234 12.65 -13.34 -14.82
C GLU A 234 13.68 -12.58 -13.99
N LEU A 235 13.62 -12.70 -12.66
CA LEU A 235 14.54 -11.99 -11.77
C LEU A 235 15.95 -12.58 -11.89
N ASP A 236 16.02 -13.91 -11.84
CA ASP A 236 17.24 -14.67 -12.12
C ASP A 236 16.91 -16.07 -12.66
N GLU A 237 17.87 -16.99 -12.62
CA GLU A 237 17.73 -18.37 -13.09
C GLU A 237 16.84 -19.28 -12.21
N ASN A 238 16.47 -18.80 -11.00
CA ASN A 238 15.73 -19.57 -10.00
C ASN A 238 14.39 -18.94 -9.61
N THR A 239 14.20 -17.61 -9.81
CA THR A 239 13.06 -16.86 -9.28
C THR A 239 12.44 -15.96 -10.37
N TRP A 240 11.14 -16.13 -10.58
CA TRP A 240 10.34 -15.31 -11.48
C TRP A 240 9.27 -14.53 -10.70
N LEU A 241 8.99 -13.30 -11.12
CA LEU A 241 7.95 -12.45 -10.56
C LEU A 241 6.76 -12.39 -11.55
N LEU A 242 5.60 -12.87 -11.13
CA LEU A 242 4.37 -12.84 -11.90
C LEU A 242 3.57 -11.58 -11.49
N MET A 243 3.70 -10.54 -12.28
CA MET A 243 3.11 -9.23 -12.03
C MET A 243 1.71 -9.18 -12.64
N ILE A 244 0.67 -9.16 -11.79
CA ILE A 244 -0.73 -9.37 -12.18
C ILE A 244 -1.51 -8.06 -12.07
N ASP A 245 -2.04 -7.59 -13.18
CA ASP A 245 -3.01 -6.50 -13.24
C ASP A 245 -4.41 -7.02 -12.87
N SER A 246 -4.83 -6.77 -11.65
CA SER A 246 -6.15 -7.11 -11.13
C SER A 246 -7.17 -5.98 -11.25
N CYS A 247 -6.85 -4.87 -11.94
CA CYS A 247 -7.67 -3.66 -11.93
C CYS A 247 -8.78 -3.69 -12.99
N GLN A 248 -9.92 -3.15 -12.63
CA GLN A 248 -11.07 -2.98 -13.52
C GLN A 248 -11.20 -1.51 -13.96
N TYR A 249 -10.58 -1.13 -15.08
CA TYR A 249 -10.57 0.25 -15.57
C TYR A 249 -11.34 0.46 -16.88
N SER A 250 -12.01 -0.58 -17.42
CA SER A 250 -12.80 -0.51 -18.65
C SER A 250 -14.13 -1.28 -18.47
N PRO A 251 -15.28 -0.74 -18.94
CA PRO A 251 -15.48 0.59 -19.55
C PRO A 251 -15.47 1.75 -18.53
N VAL A 252 -15.47 1.46 -17.22
CA VAL A 252 -15.45 2.44 -16.14
C VAL A 252 -14.49 1.92 -15.08
N ASN A 253 -13.69 2.81 -14.51
CA ASN A 253 -12.83 2.47 -13.38
C ASN A 253 -13.68 2.04 -12.17
N LYS A 254 -13.29 0.93 -11.52
CA LYS A 254 -13.90 0.40 -10.30
C LYS A 254 -12.86 0.26 -9.21
N VAL A 255 -13.32 0.23 -7.96
CA VAL A 255 -12.47 -0.01 -6.79
C VAL A 255 -12.04 -1.46 -6.71
N GLY A 256 -12.94 -2.40 -6.94
CA GLY A 256 -12.70 -3.84 -6.78
C GLY A 256 -11.90 -4.46 -7.91
N GLY A 257 -11.16 -5.51 -7.57
CA GLY A 257 -10.31 -6.26 -8.48
C GLY A 257 -11.04 -7.40 -9.18
N ALA A 258 -10.63 -7.71 -10.42
CA ALA A 258 -11.05 -8.91 -11.14
C ALA A 258 -9.98 -9.33 -12.16
N ILE A 259 -9.90 -10.63 -12.41
CA ILE A 259 -9.02 -11.21 -13.43
C ILE A 259 -9.89 -11.80 -14.52
N SER A 260 -9.62 -11.46 -15.80
CA SER A 260 -10.38 -12.00 -16.92
C SER A 260 -10.05 -13.47 -17.18
N GLU A 261 -10.98 -14.22 -17.79
CA GLU A 261 -10.74 -15.61 -18.18
C GLU A 261 -9.49 -15.75 -19.08
N ALA A 262 -9.30 -14.81 -19.99
CA ALA A 262 -8.12 -14.81 -20.87
C ALA A 262 -6.80 -14.54 -20.13
N THR A 263 -6.84 -13.73 -19.09
CA THR A 263 -5.69 -13.50 -18.18
C THR A 263 -5.43 -14.73 -17.32
N TYR A 264 -6.47 -15.43 -16.83
CA TYR A 264 -6.32 -16.73 -16.16
C TYR A 264 -5.61 -17.76 -17.02
N GLU A 265 -6.02 -17.91 -18.30
CA GLU A 265 -5.35 -18.80 -19.25
C GLU A 265 -3.88 -18.42 -19.45
N TRP A 266 -3.58 -17.13 -19.50
CA TRP A 266 -2.20 -16.66 -19.62
C TRP A 266 -1.40 -16.94 -18.33
N VAL A 267 -1.97 -16.69 -17.13
CA VAL A 267 -1.33 -17.00 -15.84
C VAL A 267 -1.00 -18.49 -15.75
N GLU A 268 -1.95 -19.38 -16.09
CA GLU A 268 -1.73 -20.82 -16.06
C GLU A 268 -0.55 -21.23 -16.96
N GLN A 269 -0.41 -20.62 -18.14
CA GLN A 269 0.74 -20.87 -19.03
C GLN A 269 2.07 -20.44 -18.39
N GLN A 270 2.09 -19.33 -17.64
CA GLN A 270 3.31 -18.90 -16.96
C GLN A 270 3.66 -19.83 -15.77
N LEU A 271 2.65 -20.30 -15.04
CA LEU A 271 2.83 -21.29 -13.96
C LEU A 271 3.35 -22.63 -14.49
N GLU A 272 2.80 -23.12 -15.62
CA GLU A 272 3.30 -24.32 -16.31
C GLU A 272 4.76 -24.14 -16.75
N ALA A 273 5.08 -22.97 -17.34
CA ALA A 273 6.44 -22.68 -17.79
C ALA A 273 7.44 -22.64 -16.65
N ALA A 274 7.08 -22.03 -15.51
CA ALA A 274 7.92 -21.99 -14.31
C ALA A 274 8.13 -23.40 -13.74
N TRP A 275 7.07 -24.19 -13.66
CA TRP A 275 7.14 -25.58 -13.22
C TRP A 275 8.06 -26.44 -14.10
N ASP A 276 7.92 -26.31 -15.42
CA ASP A 276 8.75 -27.06 -16.39
C ASP A 276 10.23 -26.61 -16.33
N ALA A 277 10.47 -25.33 -16.05
CA ALA A 277 11.81 -24.79 -15.83
C ALA A 277 12.40 -25.17 -14.46
N GLY A 278 11.57 -25.55 -13.50
CA GLY A 278 11.97 -25.84 -12.11
C GLY A 278 12.36 -24.57 -11.34
N VAL A 279 11.73 -23.43 -11.65
CA VAL A 279 11.96 -22.13 -11.02
C VAL A 279 10.81 -21.78 -10.07
N GLU A 280 11.09 -20.98 -9.06
CA GLU A 280 10.07 -20.46 -8.17
C GLU A 280 9.38 -19.24 -8.79
N ILE A 281 8.05 -19.17 -8.65
CA ILE A 281 7.26 -18.06 -9.18
C ILE A 281 6.54 -17.35 -8.02
N ILE A 282 6.67 -16.03 -7.97
CA ILE A 282 6.11 -15.19 -6.91
C ILE A 282 5.05 -14.28 -7.55
N PRO A 283 3.74 -14.55 -7.35
CA PRO A 283 2.68 -13.69 -7.83
C PRO A 283 2.52 -12.44 -6.98
N VAL A 284 2.30 -11.31 -7.67
CA VAL A 284 2.07 -9.98 -7.10
C VAL A 284 0.85 -9.37 -7.76
N ALA A 285 -0.14 -8.94 -6.99
CA ALA A 285 -1.26 -8.15 -7.47
C ALA A 285 -1.50 -6.94 -6.56
N HIS A 286 -2.36 -6.02 -6.99
CA HIS A 286 -2.79 -4.93 -6.11
C HIS A 286 -3.87 -5.40 -5.14
N HIS A 287 -4.96 -6.00 -5.65
CA HIS A 287 -6.07 -6.49 -4.84
C HIS A 287 -5.74 -7.80 -4.14
N ASN A 288 -6.46 -8.06 -3.05
CA ASN A 288 -6.20 -9.23 -2.21
C ASN A 288 -6.70 -10.53 -2.83
N LEU A 289 -5.98 -11.61 -2.56
CA LEU A 289 -6.36 -12.97 -2.93
C LEU A 289 -7.37 -13.56 -1.94
N LEU A 290 -7.18 -13.30 -0.65
CA LEU A 290 -7.99 -13.84 0.44
C LEU A 290 -8.93 -12.76 1.01
N ASP A 291 -10.04 -13.19 1.59
CA ASP A 291 -10.90 -12.31 2.38
C ASP A 291 -10.15 -11.92 3.66
N GLU A 292 -9.44 -10.80 3.60
CA GLU A 292 -8.65 -10.30 4.72
C GLU A 292 -9.51 -9.84 5.90
N SER A 293 -10.78 -9.51 5.64
CA SER A 293 -11.77 -9.15 6.65
C SER A 293 -13.11 -9.84 6.36
N GLU A 294 -13.81 -10.30 7.39
CA GLU A 294 -15.20 -10.78 7.25
C GLU A 294 -16.21 -9.63 7.04
N ILE A 295 -15.77 -8.39 7.22
CA ILE A 295 -16.62 -7.20 7.17
C ILE A 295 -16.45 -6.45 5.85
N TYR A 296 -15.22 -6.37 5.34
CA TYR A 296 -14.87 -5.67 4.11
C TYR A 296 -14.32 -6.68 3.09
N VAL A 297 -15.20 -7.38 2.40
CA VAL A 297 -14.87 -8.34 1.34
C VAL A 297 -15.11 -7.73 -0.04
N ASP A 298 -16.30 -7.15 -0.22
CA ASP A 298 -16.66 -6.50 -1.48
C ASP A 298 -15.68 -5.35 -1.79
N GLU A 299 -15.20 -5.29 -3.03
CA GLU A 299 -14.24 -4.31 -3.52
C GLU A 299 -12.80 -4.44 -2.97
N CYS A 300 -12.53 -5.38 -2.05
CA CYS A 300 -11.20 -5.61 -1.47
C CYS A 300 -10.54 -6.85 -2.07
N THR A 301 -11.25 -7.97 -2.10
CA THR A 301 -10.78 -9.23 -2.65
C THR A 301 -11.05 -9.31 -4.15
N ILE A 302 -10.17 -9.95 -4.91
CA ILE A 302 -10.36 -10.24 -6.34
C ILE A 302 -11.68 -11.00 -6.55
N GLU A 303 -12.52 -10.55 -7.48
CA GLU A 303 -13.78 -11.23 -7.80
C GLU A 303 -13.51 -12.69 -8.16
N HIS A 304 -14.20 -13.65 -7.52
CA HIS A 304 -14.00 -15.08 -7.71
C HIS A 304 -12.59 -15.58 -7.39
N SER A 305 -11.96 -15.04 -6.35
CA SER A 305 -10.60 -15.38 -5.94
C SER A 305 -10.39 -16.86 -5.60
N GLU A 306 -11.47 -17.59 -5.22
CA GLU A 306 -11.41 -19.02 -4.99
C GLU A 306 -10.89 -19.82 -6.21
N GLN A 307 -11.19 -19.38 -7.43
CA GLN A 307 -10.66 -20.00 -8.66
C GLN A 307 -9.17 -19.72 -8.81
N PHE A 308 -8.73 -18.54 -8.39
CA PHE A 308 -7.32 -18.17 -8.45
C PHE A 308 -6.50 -18.89 -7.38
N ILE A 309 -7.05 -19.05 -6.19
CA ILE A 309 -6.45 -19.88 -5.12
C ILE A 309 -6.28 -21.31 -5.62
N ASP A 310 -7.33 -21.94 -6.16
CA ASP A 310 -7.30 -23.29 -6.71
C ASP A 310 -6.22 -23.46 -7.81
N LEU A 311 -6.06 -22.44 -8.67
CA LEU A 311 -5.05 -22.43 -9.71
C LEU A 311 -3.63 -22.37 -9.12
N LEU A 312 -3.37 -21.42 -8.24
CA LEU A 312 -2.05 -21.25 -7.60
C LEU A 312 -1.68 -22.47 -6.74
N GLU A 313 -2.63 -23.07 -6.01
CA GLU A 313 -2.43 -24.29 -5.22
C GLU A 313 -2.15 -25.51 -6.10
N THR A 314 -2.75 -25.58 -7.30
CA THR A 314 -2.48 -26.66 -8.27
C THR A 314 -1.02 -26.68 -8.71
N TRP A 315 -0.39 -25.51 -8.80
CA TRP A 315 1.01 -25.34 -9.17
C TRP A 315 1.95 -25.19 -7.96
N ASP A 316 1.45 -25.49 -6.75
CA ASP A 316 2.23 -25.47 -5.48
C ASP A 316 2.89 -24.10 -5.20
N VAL A 317 2.21 -22.99 -5.52
CA VAL A 317 2.68 -21.63 -5.24
C VAL A 317 2.53 -21.34 -3.74
N PRO A 318 3.61 -20.99 -3.01
CA PRO A 318 3.55 -20.92 -1.56
C PRO A 318 3.06 -19.58 -1.01
N LEU A 319 3.14 -18.50 -1.78
CA LEU A 319 2.90 -17.14 -1.32
C LEU A 319 2.30 -16.25 -2.40
N PHE A 320 1.65 -15.16 -1.97
CA PHE A 320 1.07 -14.11 -2.79
C PHE A 320 1.30 -12.74 -2.12
N LEU A 321 1.68 -11.73 -2.88
CA LEU A 321 1.94 -10.38 -2.39
C LEU A 321 0.85 -9.41 -2.87
N SER A 322 0.29 -8.61 -1.96
CA SER A 322 -0.76 -7.64 -2.28
C SER A 322 -0.68 -6.34 -1.47
N GLY A 323 -1.57 -5.40 -1.78
CA GLY A 323 -1.70 -4.10 -1.14
C GLY A 323 -3.16 -3.72 -0.88
N HIS A 324 -3.58 -2.54 -1.37
CA HIS A 324 -4.96 -2.05 -1.47
C HIS A 324 -5.65 -1.68 -0.14
N LEU A 325 -5.55 -2.51 0.89
CA LEU A 325 -6.24 -2.28 2.18
C LEU A 325 -5.57 -1.24 3.07
N HIS A 326 -4.34 -0.84 2.77
CA HIS A 326 -3.48 -0.01 3.62
C HIS A 326 -3.19 -0.61 5.00
N VAL A 327 -3.56 -1.86 5.23
CA VAL A 327 -3.38 -2.60 6.49
C VAL A 327 -2.20 -3.55 6.35
N GLN A 328 -1.37 -3.67 7.39
CA GLN A 328 -0.35 -4.70 7.43
C GLN A 328 -0.96 -6.00 7.94
N HIS A 329 -1.02 -7.00 7.08
CA HIS A 329 -1.61 -8.29 7.41
C HIS A 329 -0.88 -9.47 6.74
N CYS A 330 -1.00 -10.66 7.33
CA CYS A 330 -0.56 -11.93 6.75
C CYS A 330 -1.59 -12.99 7.08
N LYS A 331 -2.12 -13.65 6.06
CA LYS A 331 -3.15 -14.69 6.20
C LYS A 331 -2.79 -15.91 5.36
N ARG A 332 -3.36 -17.05 5.70
CA ARG A 332 -3.19 -18.29 4.94
C ARG A 332 -4.54 -18.79 4.45
N SER A 333 -4.59 -19.35 3.25
CA SER A 333 -5.83 -19.83 2.62
C SER A 333 -6.48 -20.98 3.41
N GLU A 334 -5.68 -21.86 4.00
CA GLU A 334 -6.15 -22.96 4.85
C GLU A 334 -5.26 -23.12 6.09
N ASP A 335 -5.81 -23.71 7.17
CA ASP A 335 -5.05 -24.07 8.38
C ASP A 335 -3.96 -25.10 8.06
N ASN A 336 -2.70 -24.72 8.19
CA ASN A 336 -1.49 -25.51 7.97
C ASN A 336 -1.19 -25.95 6.52
N ARG A 337 -1.96 -25.50 5.54
CA ARG A 337 -1.74 -25.72 4.10
C ARG A 337 -2.15 -24.48 3.32
N GLY A 338 -1.85 -24.50 2.00
CA GLY A 338 -2.25 -23.44 1.09
C GLY A 338 -1.32 -22.23 1.10
N ILE A 339 -1.77 -21.20 0.43
CA ILE A 339 -1.00 -20.01 0.08
C ILE A 339 -0.97 -19.04 1.24
N TRP A 340 0.19 -18.47 1.53
CA TRP A 340 0.32 -17.30 2.37
C TRP A 340 0.11 -16.02 1.55
N GLU A 341 -0.87 -15.22 1.90
CA GLU A 341 -0.96 -13.85 1.43
C GLU A 341 -0.32 -12.88 2.41
N MET A 342 0.54 -12.00 1.88
CA MET A 342 1.11 -10.89 2.62
C MET A 342 0.56 -9.59 2.04
N VAL A 343 -0.33 -8.94 2.81
CA VAL A 343 -0.85 -7.60 2.52
C VAL A 343 0.09 -6.58 3.14
N THR A 344 0.73 -5.78 2.30
CA THR A 344 1.65 -4.74 2.77
C THR A 344 0.88 -3.45 3.04
N ALA A 345 1.15 -2.80 4.17
CA ALA A 345 0.56 -1.51 4.49
C ALA A 345 1.07 -0.40 3.55
N SER A 346 0.22 0.59 3.32
CA SER A 346 0.49 1.72 2.43
C SER A 346 1.72 2.53 2.86
N LEU A 347 2.56 2.90 1.87
CA LEU A 347 3.67 3.83 2.07
C LEU A 347 3.17 5.25 2.40
N ALA A 348 2.00 5.64 1.88
CA ALA A 348 1.43 6.97 2.08
C ALA A 348 0.78 7.18 3.44
N THR A 349 0.50 6.11 4.20
CA THR A 349 -0.13 6.23 5.52
C THR A 349 0.89 6.12 6.66
N PRO A 350 0.65 6.72 7.83
CA PRO A 350 1.46 6.41 9.02
C PRO A 350 1.50 4.88 9.27
N SER A 351 2.57 4.24 9.42
CA SER A 351 3.98 4.58 9.64
C SER A 351 4.87 4.42 8.40
N CYS A 352 4.34 4.70 7.19
CA CYS A 352 5.09 4.66 5.93
C CYS A 352 5.87 3.35 5.78
N LYS A 353 5.13 2.24 5.67
CA LYS A 353 5.75 0.91 5.67
C LYS A 353 6.16 0.48 4.28
N TYR A 354 7.21 -0.32 4.25
CA TYR A 354 7.61 -1.16 3.13
C TYR A 354 7.97 -2.55 3.64
N ALA A 355 7.94 -3.54 2.77
CA ALA A 355 8.31 -4.90 3.13
C ALA A 355 9.62 -5.32 2.48
N ILE A 356 10.25 -6.32 3.07
CA ILE A 356 11.37 -7.07 2.53
C ILE A 356 11.00 -8.54 2.58
N LEU A 357 10.93 -9.16 1.42
CA LEU A 357 10.81 -10.60 1.26
C LEU A 357 12.21 -11.14 0.98
N THR A 358 12.68 -12.03 1.83
CA THR A 358 13.91 -12.79 1.61
C THR A 358 13.53 -14.24 1.33
N TYR A 359 13.86 -14.75 0.14
CA TYR A 359 13.48 -16.07 -0.36
C TYR A 359 14.73 -16.98 -0.41
N ARG A 360 14.58 -18.25 -0.01
CA ARG A 360 15.67 -19.24 0.00
C ARG A 360 15.45 -20.31 -1.07
N ASP A 361 16.55 -20.98 -1.45
CA ASP A 361 16.56 -22.07 -2.41
C ASP A 361 15.80 -23.33 -1.95
N ASP A 362 15.51 -23.47 -0.65
CA ASP A 362 14.68 -24.54 -0.09
C ASP A 362 13.19 -24.20 -0.02
N ARG A 363 12.76 -23.10 -0.66
CA ARG A 363 11.40 -22.54 -0.68
C ARG A 363 10.93 -21.95 0.66
N SER A 364 11.82 -21.89 1.65
CA SER A 364 11.54 -21.14 2.86
C SER A 364 11.66 -19.63 2.60
N PHE A 365 10.91 -18.83 3.34
CA PHE A 365 10.97 -17.38 3.17
C PHE A 365 10.79 -16.62 4.47
N LEU A 366 11.36 -15.42 4.50
CA LEU A 366 11.14 -14.43 5.54
C LEU A 366 10.53 -13.18 4.94
N TYR A 367 9.29 -12.89 5.28
CA TYR A 367 8.67 -11.60 5.04
C TYR A 367 8.76 -10.73 6.30
N ARG A 368 9.16 -9.49 6.15
CA ARG A 368 9.23 -8.51 7.25
C ARG A 368 8.94 -7.11 6.75
N THR A 369 8.26 -6.30 7.56
CA THR A 369 8.07 -4.89 7.25
C THR A 369 8.97 -4.00 8.07
N GLN A 370 9.23 -2.81 7.53
CA GLN A 370 9.95 -1.73 8.20
C GLN A 370 9.18 -0.43 8.02
N SER A 371 9.29 0.46 9.01
CA SER A 371 8.79 1.83 8.90
C SER A 371 9.91 2.73 8.39
N LEU A 372 9.59 3.57 7.44
CA LEU A 372 10.54 4.54 6.90
C LEU A 372 10.89 5.62 7.93
N ASP A 373 12.17 5.90 8.13
CA ASP A 373 12.61 6.99 9.03
C ASP A 373 12.68 8.33 8.28
N VAL A 374 11.49 8.85 7.95
CA VAL A 374 11.32 10.15 7.26
C VAL A 374 11.97 11.27 8.06
N GLU A 375 11.91 11.23 9.39
CA GLU A 375 12.51 12.25 10.28
C GLU A 375 14.04 12.29 10.14
N ALA A 376 14.70 11.14 10.13
CA ALA A 376 16.15 11.07 9.93
C ALA A 376 16.54 11.52 8.52
N TRP A 377 15.76 11.13 7.50
CA TRP A 377 15.95 11.57 6.13
C TRP A 377 15.80 13.09 6.00
N ALA A 378 14.75 13.68 6.57
CA ALA A 378 14.51 15.12 6.54
C ALA A 378 15.65 15.92 7.19
N LYS A 379 16.17 15.46 8.33
CA LYS A 379 17.32 16.07 9.00
C LYS A 379 18.59 15.99 8.15
N LYS A 380 18.85 14.84 7.52
CA LYS A 380 19.99 14.62 6.61
C LYS A 380 19.92 15.55 5.38
N ASN A 381 18.73 15.73 4.82
CA ASN A 381 18.48 16.53 3.63
C ASN A 381 18.17 18.01 3.94
N GLN A 382 18.33 18.45 5.19
CA GLN A 382 18.17 19.84 5.62
C GLN A 382 16.77 20.42 5.32
N CYS A 383 15.73 19.58 5.38
CA CYS A 383 14.35 20.05 5.27
C CYS A 383 14.03 21.07 6.37
N THR A 384 13.11 21.95 6.12
CA THR A 384 12.73 23.06 7.02
C THR A 384 11.36 22.89 7.65
N GLU A 385 10.55 22.00 7.12
CA GLU A 385 9.19 21.71 7.55
C GLU A 385 9.20 21.04 8.93
N GLU A 386 8.52 21.67 9.89
CA GLU A 386 8.51 21.22 11.29
C GLU A 386 7.94 19.79 11.42
N ASP A 387 6.90 19.47 10.66
CA ASP A 387 6.26 18.15 10.67
C ASP A 387 7.21 17.05 10.17
N LEU A 388 8.03 17.32 9.14
CA LEU A 388 9.04 16.39 8.64
C LEU A 388 10.18 16.20 9.66
N LEU A 389 10.61 17.28 10.31
CA LEU A 389 11.67 17.23 11.33
C LEU A 389 11.23 16.56 12.64
N ASN A 390 9.92 16.45 12.86
CA ASN A 390 9.28 15.78 14.01
C ASN A 390 8.27 14.72 13.54
N PHE A 391 8.57 14.01 12.46
CA PHE A 391 7.61 13.17 11.74
C PHE A 391 6.99 12.08 12.61
N LYS A 392 7.74 11.48 13.52
CA LYS A 392 7.24 10.48 14.48
C LYS A 392 6.15 11.03 15.41
N GLN A 393 6.22 12.32 15.73
CA GLN A 393 5.20 13.00 16.56
C GLN A 393 4.00 13.46 15.72
N PHE A 394 4.21 13.81 14.48
CA PHE A 394 3.17 14.24 13.53
C PHE A 394 2.27 13.08 13.09
N GLN A 395 2.83 11.96 12.65
CA GLN A 395 2.10 10.91 11.94
C GLN A 395 1.02 10.21 12.80
N THR A 396 1.29 9.92 14.07
CA THR A 396 0.35 9.18 14.94
C THR A 396 -0.93 9.97 15.22
N PRO A 397 -0.90 11.23 15.68
CA PRO A 397 -2.11 12.03 15.83
C PRO A 397 -2.86 12.25 14.50
N PHE A 398 -2.14 12.37 13.39
CA PHE A 398 -2.72 12.55 12.07
C PHE A 398 -3.68 11.40 11.72
N LEU A 399 -3.22 10.15 11.71
CA LEU A 399 -4.05 9.00 11.36
C LEU A 399 -5.13 8.70 12.42
N ARG A 400 -4.78 8.84 13.70
CA ARG A 400 -5.75 8.64 14.78
C ARG A 400 -6.92 9.62 14.70
N ARG A 401 -6.68 10.87 14.27
CA ARG A 401 -7.74 11.85 14.04
C ARG A 401 -8.69 11.41 12.93
N VAL A 402 -8.18 10.83 11.82
CA VAL A 402 -9.00 10.29 10.74
C VAL A 402 -9.93 9.20 11.27
N PHE A 403 -9.40 8.23 11.99
CA PHE A 403 -10.21 7.12 12.54
C PHE A 403 -11.18 7.57 13.63
N TYR A 404 -10.80 8.55 14.43
CA TYR A 404 -11.69 9.21 15.38
C TYR A 404 -12.88 9.88 14.67
N ASN A 405 -12.60 10.65 13.61
CA ASN A 405 -13.64 11.34 12.84
C ASN A 405 -14.61 10.36 12.17
N GLN A 406 -14.11 9.24 11.64
CA GLN A 406 -14.94 8.18 11.07
C GLN A 406 -15.87 7.56 12.14
N ALA A 407 -15.34 7.27 13.32
CA ALA A 407 -16.12 6.71 14.43
C ALA A 407 -17.16 7.72 14.95
N ILE A 408 -16.78 8.98 15.17
CA ILE A 408 -17.70 10.03 15.64
C ILE A 408 -18.85 10.25 14.65
N ALA A 409 -18.56 10.26 13.35
CA ALA A 409 -19.59 10.41 12.32
C ALA A 409 -20.66 9.31 12.43
N ALA A 410 -20.23 8.06 12.60
CA ALA A 410 -21.12 6.93 12.77
C ALA A 410 -21.86 6.93 14.13
N LEU A 411 -21.16 7.23 15.23
CA LEU A 411 -21.73 7.28 16.59
C LEU A 411 -22.76 8.41 16.75
N ASN A 412 -22.69 9.48 15.96
CA ASN A 412 -23.68 10.55 15.96
C ASN A 412 -25.06 10.09 15.46
N GLU A 413 -25.12 8.98 14.73
CA GLU A 413 -26.38 8.37 14.29
C GLU A 413 -27.04 7.50 15.38
N VAL A 414 -26.39 7.33 16.56
CA VAL A 414 -26.91 6.56 17.71
C VAL A 414 -27.46 7.51 18.77
N PRO A 415 -28.79 7.70 18.85
CA PRO A 415 -29.39 8.73 19.71
C PRO A 415 -29.31 8.42 21.22
N GLU A 416 -29.10 7.16 21.58
CA GLU A 416 -29.05 6.70 22.98
C GLU A 416 -27.76 7.09 23.68
N LEU A 417 -26.68 7.35 22.92
CA LEU A 417 -25.37 7.71 23.46
C LEU A 417 -25.30 9.19 23.83
N THR A 418 -24.66 9.49 24.93
CA THR A 418 -24.28 10.87 25.30
C THR A 418 -23.03 11.31 24.50
N ASP A 419 -22.82 12.62 24.41
CA ASP A 419 -21.64 13.16 23.70
C ASP A 419 -20.32 12.66 24.32
N SER A 420 -20.29 12.48 25.66
CA SER A 420 -19.12 11.93 26.36
C SER A 420 -18.86 10.47 26.03
N GLU A 421 -19.90 9.65 25.90
CA GLU A 421 -19.79 8.25 25.52
C GLU A 421 -19.32 8.13 24.06
N ARG A 422 -19.89 8.90 23.13
CA ARG A 422 -19.42 8.96 21.75
C ARG A 422 -17.93 9.31 21.64
N GLU A 423 -17.50 10.32 22.40
CA GLU A 423 -16.09 10.72 22.39
C GLU A 423 -15.17 9.61 22.90
N GLN A 424 -15.50 8.97 24.02
CA GLN A 424 -14.73 7.86 24.61
C GLN A 424 -14.67 6.66 23.64
N MET A 425 -15.81 6.29 23.06
CA MET A 425 -15.90 5.21 22.06
C MET A 425 -15.04 5.50 20.83
N ALA A 426 -15.09 6.73 20.29
CA ALA A 426 -14.31 7.12 19.13
C ALA A 426 -12.80 7.15 19.42
N GLN A 427 -12.39 7.59 20.63
CA GLN A 427 -10.99 7.56 21.06
C GLN A 427 -10.48 6.11 21.11
N LEU A 428 -11.27 5.20 21.70
CA LEU A 428 -10.91 3.79 21.81
C LEU A 428 -10.83 3.11 20.44
N TYR A 429 -11.80 3.37 19.57
CA TYR A 429 -11.80 2.88 18.19
C TYR A 429 -10.56 3.36 17.42
N SER A 430 -10.25 4.65 17.53
CA SER A 430 -9.08 5.22 16.84
C SER A 430 -7.76 4.62 17.32
N LEU A 431 -7.65 4.26 18.60
CA LEU A 431 -6.48 3.59 19.16
C LEU A 431 -6.34 2.18 18.59
N LEU A 432 -7.41 1.39 18.63
CA LEU A 432 -7.40 0.01 18.16
C LEU A 432 -7.12 -0.05 16.65
N LYS A 433 -7.86 0.73 15.85
CA LYS A 433 -7.73 0.76 14.39
C LYS A 433 -6.34 1.23 13.95
N PHE A 434 -5.75 2.22 14.63
CA PHE A 434 -4.39 2.67 14.35
C PHE A 434 -3.36 1.54 14.48
N HIS A 435 -3.42 0.75 15.56
CA HIS A 435 -2.51 -0.37 15.74
C HIS A 435 -2.79 -1.52 14.77
N TYR A 436 -4.05 -1.70 14.38
CA TYR A 436 -4.42 -2.71 13.41
C TYR A 436 -3.83 -2.41 12.02
N TYR A 437 -3.94 -1.17 11.56
CA TYR A 437 -3.34 -0.74 10.30
C TYR A 437 -1.82 -0.98 10.23
N GLN A 438 -1.17 -0.97 11.38
CA GLN A 438 0.26 -1.25 11.48
C GLN A 438 0.59 -2.73 11.69
N GLY A 439 -0.40 -3.62 11.70
CA GLY A 439 -0.20 -5.05 12.01
C GLY A 439 0.17 -5.32 13.46
N MET A 440 -0.15 -4.43 14.39
CA MET A 440 0.27 -4.47 15.79
C MET A 440 -0.88 -4.37 16.81
N ALA A 441 -2.12 -4.68 16.42
CA ALA A 441 -3.27 -4.61 17.32
C ALA A 441 -3.10 -5.44 18.61
N TYR A 442 -2.30 -6.50 18.57
CA TYR A 442 -1.99 -7.34 19.74
C TYR A 442 -1.40 -6.53 20.92
N GLN A 443 -0.72 -5.42 20.64
CA GLN A 443 -0.10 -4.59 21.69
C GLN A 443 -1.11 -3.81 22.52
N VAL A 444 -2.31 -3.58 21.99
CA VAL A 444 -3.36 -2.79 22.66
C VAL A 444 -4.59 -3.60 23.04
N GLN A 445 -4.59 -4.91 22.82
CA GLN A 445 -5.72 -5.80 23.14
C GLN A 445 -6.16 -5.68 24.60
N GLU A 446 -5.22 -5.78 25.54
CA GLU A 446 -5.53 -5.71 26.96
C GLU A 446 -5.94 -4.29 27.42
N PRO A 447 -5.22 -3.22 27.08
CA PRO A 447 -5.68 -1.86 27.31
C PRO A 447 -7.09 -1.58 26.78
N VAL A 448 -7.40 -2.02 25.55
CA VAL A 448 -8.72 -1.80 24.93
C VAL A 448 -9.83 -2.54 25.69
N ARG A 449 -9.61 -3.80 26.06
CA ARG A 449 -10.61 -4.60 26.79
C ARG A 449 -10.86 -4.12 28.22
N ASN A 450 -9.89 -3.41 28.82
CA ASN A 450 -9.99 -2.82 30.16
C ASN A 450 -10.50 -1.37 30.15
N ASP A 451 -10.72 -0.77 28.99
CA ASP A 451 -11.26 0.58 28.87
C ASP A 451 -12.78 0.59 29.12
N PRO A 452 -13.32 1.54 29.89
CA PRO A 452 -14.78 1.63 30.12
C PRO A 452 -15.61 1.73 28.84
N ALA A 453 -15.09 2.36 27.78
CA ALA A 453 -15.77 2.47 26.49
C ALA A 453 -15.87 1.13 25.74
N TYR A 454 -15.13 0.10 26.17
CA TYR A 454 -15.23 -1.23 25.59
C TYR A 454 -16.65 -1.83 25.75
N GLU A 455 -17.23 -1.70 26.96
CA GLU A 455 -18.59 -2.18 27.24
C GLU A 455 -19.63 -1.47 26.36
N LEU A 456 -19.47 -0.16 26.13
CA LEU A 456 -20.34 0.60 25.23
C LEU A 456 -20.29 0.05 23.79
N TRP A 457 -19.12 -0.34 23.30
CA TRP A 457 -18.98 -1.00 21.99
C TRP A 457 -19.64 -2.38 21.95
N GLN A 458 -19.80 -3.06 23.09
CA GLN A 458 -20.51 -4.34 23.16
C GLN A 458 -22.03 -4.15 23.14
N GLU A 459 -22.57 -3.09 23.74
CA GLU A 459 -24.01 -2.87 23.91
C GLU A 459 -24.60 -2.02 22.76
N ASP A 460 -24.11 -0.81 22.57
CA ASP A 460 -24.75 0.19 21.70
C ASP A 460 -24.04 0.36 20.34
N GLY A 461 -22.73 0.10 20.26
CA GLY A 461 -21.96 0.17 19.02
C GLY A 461 -22.12 -1.06 18.10
N MET A 462 -22.67 -2.15 18.63
CA MET A 462 -22.68 -3.48 17.97
C MET A 462 -23.53 -3.60 16.71
N ALA A 463 -24.55 -2.78 16.57
CA ALA A 463 -25.42 -2.76 15.38
C ALA A 463 -24.84 -1.96 14.22
N MET A 464 -23.70 -1.30 14.42
CA MET A 464 -23.00 -0.49 13.42
C MET A 464 -21.86 -1.27 12.80
N GLN A 465 -21.56 -1.00 11.53
CA GLN A 465 -20.41 -1.58 10.83
C GLN A 465 -19.10 -1.35 11.57
N GLN A 466 -18.92 -0.16 12.20
CA GLN A 466 -17.76 0.14 13.03
C GLN A 466 -17.65 -0.77 14.27
N GLY A 467 -18.78 -1.15 14.88
CA GLY A 467 -18.80 -2.08 16.01
C GLY A 467 -18.46 -3.51 15.59
N GLU A 468 -18.93 -3.95 14.42
CA GLU A 468 -18.56 -5.23 13.83
C GLU A 468 -17.05 -5.26 13.52
N TYR A 469 -16.53 -4.21 12.91
CA TYR A 469 -15.11 -4.09 12.60
C TYR A 469 -14.24 -3.98 13.86
N PHE A 470 -14.69 -3.27 14.89
CA PHE A 470 -14.01 -3.21 16.19
C PHE A 470 -13.81 -4.60 16.81
N ARG A 471 -14.86 -5.44 16.77
CA ARG A 471 -14.79 -6.83 17.24
C ARG A 471 -13.87 -7.69 16.38
N TYR A 472 -14.03 -7.56 15.06
CA TYR A 472 -13.20 -8.28 14.12
C TYR A 472 -11.71 -8.01 14.40
N ILE A 473 -11.31 -6.76 14.55
CA ILE A 473 -9.92 -6.39 14.88
C ILE A 473 -9.46 -7.06 16.20
N LEU A 474 -10.31 -7.14 17.21
CA LEU A 474 -9.98 -7.78 18.48
C LEU A 474 -9.89 -9.31 18.41
N GLU A 475 -10.54 -9.91 17.44
CA GLU A 475 -10.47 -11.35 17.18
C GLU A 475 -9.30 -11.72 16.29
N ASP A 476 -9.07 -10.95 15.24
CA ASP A 476 -8.00 -11.16 14.27
C ASP A 476 -6.64 -10.67 14.80
N GLY A 477 -6.54 -9.45 15.28
CA GLY A 477 -5.30 -8.76 15.63
C GLY A 477 -4.59 -9.29 16.90
N LYS A 478 -4.38 -10.61 17.00
CA LYS A 478 -3.80 -11.28 18.19
C LYS A 478 -2.29 -11.50 18.09
N ARG A 479 -1.70 -11.26 16.93
CA ARG A 479 -0.27 -11.49 16.66
C ARG A 479 0.37 -10.30 15.97
N ASP A 480 1.68 -10.34 15.86
CA ASP A 480 2.45 -9.42 15.03
C ASP A 480 2.36 -9.86 13.57
N TYR A 481 1.83 -8.99 12.71
CA TYR A 481 1.75 -9.21 11.27
C TYR A 481 2.92 -8.59 10.49
N ASN A 482 3.91 -8.02 11.19
CA ASN A 482 5.08 -7.42 10.56
C ASN A 482 6.21 -8.39 10.26
N ARG A 483 6.07 -9.64 10.69
CA ARG A 483 7.04 -10.69 10.45
C ARG A 483 6.36 -12.04 10.26
N LEU A 484 6.66 -12.68 9.15
CA LEU A 484 6.27 -14.05 8.87
C LEU A 484 7.52 -14.82 8.40
N GLU A 485 7.80 -15.94 9.05
CA GLU A 485 8.87 -16.85 8.66
C GLU A 485 8.28 -18.22 8.40
N VAL A 486 8.52 -18.74 7.20
CA VAL A 486 8.05 -20.05 6.73
C VAL A 486 9.28 -20.88 6.41
N ASN A 487 9.37 -22.05 7.09
CA ASN A 487 10.48 -23.00 6.96
C ASN A 487 10.05 -24.27 6.25
#